data_e9e89b058f933ff3a53101c310ff398c
#
_entry.id   e9e89b058f933ff3a53101c310ff398c
#
_cell.length_a   1.000
_cell.length_b   1.000
_cell.length_c   1.000
_cell.angle_alpha   90.00
_cell.angle_beta   90.00
_cell.angle_gamma   90.00
#
_symmetry.space_group_name_H-M   'P 1'
#
loop_
_entity.id
_entity.type
_entity.pdbx_description
1 polymer ?
#
loop_
_entity_poly.entity_id
_entity_poly.type
_entity_poly.pdbx_seq_one_letter_code
_entity_poly.pdbx_strand_id
1 'polypeptide(L)'
;MGRNINTENVNKNFVLSKVSQVTIFSTYFNLPVQTIQYCIDTGNFINSPIRDDIHPSFGFRYDNRGRLKGKDFAGYFWGDCFDAAAFVISRIENRKININNKGDFVYVLKHIMITHKPFFYGGETDKTLTEAIKLSIDRIRKKKPNIELVVRDWNKYDEDYWNKFGVSLSYLNKHFVYPVEQYYIERAVNPEPKYFYDPKDTCYAYFLGHKKGYLPSIKLYFPNRPHGTTRFITNSNHLEGIYNLYYNDYDFIVLTKSSKDRLSLGCTWESLSLGYNKSPLKVGFINIPHETYRLREFEYNWMISKLNYDGKLISLMDNDRTGMEEAQWLRKTYNIQPIIIPKELGAKDFAELRSKYDITQVTDFIKQTIYYINHGKDEKLIQHTKTSSSKPF
;
A
#
# COMPACT_ATOMS: atom_id res chain seq x y z
N MET A 1 -14.46 48.02 -20.46
CA MET A 1 -13.11 48.26 -21.01
C MET A 1 -12.17 47.17 -20.50
N GLY A 2 -11.95 46.12 -21.30
CA GLY A 2 -11.01 45.07 -20.99
C GLY A 2 -9.58 45.58 -21.16
N ARG A 3 -8.81 45.69 -20.12
CA ARG A 3 -7.36 45.91 -20.22
C ARG A 3 -6.75 44.65 -20.85
N ASN A 4 -6.34 44.77 -22.12
CA ASN A 4 -5.48 43.77 -22.77
C ASN A 4 -4.21 43.64 -21.92
N ILE A 5 -4.04 42.54 -21.23
CA ILE A 5 -2.76 42.26 -20.60
C ILE A 5 -1.79 41.91 -21.73
N ASN A 6 -0.77 42.75 -21.86
CA ASN A 6 0.35 42.49 -22.72
C ASN A 6 0.96 41.13 -22.36
N THR A 7 0.73 40.10 -23.18
CA THR A 7 1.10 38.72 -22.92
C THR A 7 2.62 38.52 -22.86
N GLU A 8 3.40 39.53 -23.17
CA GLU A 8 4.87 39.51 -23.15
C GLU A 8 5.47 39.47 -21.72
N ASN A 9 4.70 39.80 -20.67
CA ASN A 9 5.20 39.89 -19.29
C ASN A 9 4.62 38.85 -18.35
N VAL A 10 3.90 37.82 -18.84
CA VAL A 10 3.38 36.76 -17.98
C VAL A 10 4.51 35.84 -17.53
N ASN A 11 4.94 35.99 -16.28
CA ASN A 11 5.97 35.17 -15.68
C ASN A 11 5.61 34.79 -14.24
N LYS A 12 6.40 33.90 -13.66
CA LYS A 12 6.22 33.36 -12.31
C LYS A 12 6.11 34.46 -11.25
N ASN A 13 7.00 35.44 -11.29
CA ASN A 13 7.05 36.54 -10.29
C ASN A 13 5.79 37.41 -10.38
N PHE A 14 5.32 37.68 -11.58
CA PHE A 14 4.07 38.42 -11.78
C PHE A 14 2.88 37.67 -11.15
N VAL A 15 2.75 36.36 -11.36
CA VAL A 15 1.68 35.58 -10.75
C VAL A 15 1.79 35.59 -9.24
N LEU A 16 2.98 35.32 -8.68
CA LEU A 16 3.19 35.29 -7.24
C LEU A 16 3.08 36.67 -6.55
N SER A 17 3.23 37.78 -7.30
CA SER A 17 2.97 39.12 -6.75
C SER A 17 1.47 39.39 -6.52
N LYS A 18 0.57 38.57 -7.11
CA LYS A 18 -0.88 38.74 -7.03
C LYS A 18 -1.57 37.64 -6.22
N VAL A 19 -1.06 36.39 -6.28
CA VAL A 19 -1.65 35.23 -5.61
C VAL A 19 -0.58 34.46 -4.86
N SER A 20 -0.83 34.17 -3.58
CA SER A 20 0.13 33.45 -2.77
C SER A 20 0.30 31.98 -3.21
N GLN A 21 1.47 31.40 -2.95
CA GLN A 21 1.74 30.00 -3.21
C GLN A 21 0.73 29.09 -2.48
N VAL A 22 0.38 29.44 -1.24
CA VAL A 22 -0.62 28.71 -0.44
C VAL A 22 -1.99 28.73 -1.11
N THR A 23 -2.42 29.91 -1.63
CA THR A 23 -3.70 30.06 -2.34
C THR A 23 -3.75 29.22 -3.60
N ILE A 24 -2.65 29.14 -4.37
CA ILE A 24 -2.58 28.31 -5.58
C ILE A 24 -2.70 26.83 -5.18
N PHE A 25 -1.93 26.35 -4.20
CA PHE A 25 -2.06 24.98 -3.70
C PHE A 25 -3.46 24.68 -3.17
N SER A 26 -4.04 25.60 -2.38
CA SER A 26 -5.41 25.48 -1.85
C SER A 26 -6.41 25.22 -2.95
N THR A 27 -6.34 25.99 -4.04
CA THR A 27 -7.25 25.87 -5.16
C THR A 27 -7.06 24.55 -5.92
N TYR A 28 -5.83 24.24 -6.33
CA TYR A 28 -5.58 23.08 -7.20
C TYR A 28 -5.63 21.75 -6.46
N PHE A 29 -5.38 21.71 -5.16
CA PHE A 29 -5.52 20.49 -4.36
C PHE A 29 -6.84 20.42 -3.57
N ASN A 30 -7.71 21.41 -3.76
CA ASN A 30 -8.98 21.51 -3.05
C ASN A 30 -8.81 21.33 -1.54
N LEU A 31 -7.87 22.07 -0.96
CA LEU A 31 -7.55 22.08 0.46
C LEU A 31 -7.87 23.45 1.07
N PRO A 32 -8.41 23.50 2.29
CA PRO A 32 -8.49 24.78 3.02
C PRO A 32 -7.10 25.39 3.22
N VAL A 33 -6.99 26.72 3.06
CA VAL A 33 -5.73 27.47 3.32
C VAL A 33 -5.19 27.17 4.72
N GLN A 34 -6.08 27.10 5.70
CA GLN A 34 -5.75 26.80 7.10
C GLN A 34 -5.08 25.42 7.26
N THR A 35 -5.50 24.42 6.47
CA THR A 35 -4.89 23.09 6.50
C THR A 35 -3.45 23.12 5.98
N ILE A 36 -3.20 23.88 4.91
CA ILE A 36 -1.84 24.04 4.36
C ILE A 36 -0.98 24.82 5.37
N GLN A 37 -1.51 25.89 5.97
CA GLN A 37 -0.81 26.67 6.97
C GLN A 37 -0.47 25.83 8.20
N TYR A 38 -1.41 25.03 8.69
CA TYR A 38 -1.15 24.07 9.77
C TYR A 38 0.04 23.16 9.50
N CYS A 39 0.13 22.58 8.28
CA CYS A 39 1.29 21.76 7.91
C CYS A 39 2.61 22.53 7.92
N ILE A 40 2.58 23.79 7.46
CA ILE A 40 3.78 24.65 7.41
C ILE A 40 4.25 24.96 8.83
N ASP A 41 3.33 25.35 9.71
CA ASP A 41 3.63 25.85 11.06
C ASP A 41 4.05 24.72 12.01
N THR A 42 3.45 23.53 11.86
CA THR A 42 3.68 22.41 12.78
C THR A 42 4.62 21.33 12.23
N GLY A 43 4.86 21.31 10.91
CA GLY A 43 5.56 20.21 10.24
C GLY A 43 4.77 18.90 10.17
N ASN A 44 3.52 18.88 10.65
CA ASN A 44 2.67 17.70 10.62
C ASN A 44 2.17 17.39 9.20
N PHE A 45 1.90 16.11 8.95
CA PHE A 45 1.33 15.65 7.69
C PHE A 45 -0.19 15.64 7.74
N ILE A 46 -0.80 15.75 6.56
CA ILE A 46 -2.23 15.55 6.31
C ILE A 46 -2.44 14.33 5.42
N ASN A 47 -3.69 13.87 5.31
CA ASN A 47 -4.06 12.90 4.31
C ASN A 47 -3.82 13.48 2.91
N SER A 48 -3.35 12.64 1.98
CA SER A 48 -3.02 13.11 0.64
C SER A 48 -4.23 13.75 -0.05
N PRO A 49 -4.10 14.96 -0.61
CA PRO A 49 -5.19 15.59 -1.37
C PRO A 49 -5.42 14.93 -2.73
N ILE A 50 -4.51 14.06 -3.18
CA ILE A 50 -4.48 13.53 -4.55
C ILE A 50 -4.63 12.01 -4.64
N ARG A 51 -4.91 11.35 -3.54
CA ARG A 51 -5.22 9.92 -3.49
C ARG A 51 -6.08 9.60 -2.27
N ASP A 52 -6.72 8.44 -2.29
CA ASP A 52 -7.37 7.89 -1.10
C ASP A 52 -6.29 7.52 -0.06
N ASP A 53 -6.31 8.21 1.06
CA ASP A 53 -5.29 8.14 2.10
C ASP A 53 -5.93 8.14 3.48
N ILE A 54 -5.66 7.10 4.25
CA ILE A 54 -6.18 6.95 5.62
C ILE A 54 -5.14 7.34 6.67
N HIS A 55 -3.87 7.48 6.27
CA HIS A 55 -2.79 7.91 7.14
C HIS A 55 -2.17 9.20 6.61
N PRO A 56 -1.96 10.21 7.46
CA PRO A 56 -1.29 11.43 7.06
C PRO A 56 0.06 11.16 6.40
N SER A 57 0.18 11.48 5.12
CA SER A 57 1.38 11.22 4.33
C SER A 57 1.71 12.32 3.32
N PHE A 58 1.03 13.44 3.40
CA PHE A 58 1.30 14.60 2.58
C PHE A 58 1.71 15.80 3.45
N GLY A 59 2.82 16.45 3.09
CA GLY A 59 3.34 17.59 3.83
C GLY A 59 3.63 18.80 2.96
N PHE A 60 3.64 19.97 3.58
CA PHE A 60 4.02 21.23 2.96
C PHE A 60 5.21 21.85 3.71
N ARG A 61 6.22 22.33 2.96
CA ARG A 61 7.41 22.93 3.53
C ARG A 61 8.01 23.98 2.59
N TYR A 62 8.49 25.09 3.12
CA TYR A 62 9.31 26.02 2.36
C TYR A 62 10.72 25.46 2.15
N ASP A 63 11.22 25.59 0.93
CA ASP A 63 12.65 25.34 0.65
C ASP A 63 13.52 26.57 1.01
N ASN A 64 14.83 26.41 0.94
CA ASN A 64 15.79 27.47 1.27
C ASN A 64 15.71 28.71 0.35
N ARG A 65 14.90 28.64 -0.72
CA ARG A 65 14.64 29.75 -1.65
C ARG A 65 13.26 30.38 -1.46
N GLY A 66 12.58 30.06 -0.36
CA GLY A 66 11.23 30.58 -0.05
C GLY A 66 10.12 30.01 -0.96
N ARG A 67 10.36 28.88 -1.62
CA ARG A 67 9.32 28.21 -2.45
C ARG A 67 8.61 27.19 -1.59
N LEU A 68 7.28 27.28 -1.54
CA LEU A 68 6.46 26.28 -0.89
C LEU A 68 6.46 25.00 -1.74
N LYS A 69 6.85 23.90 -1.14
CA LYS A 69 6.84 22.55 -1.74
C LYS A 69 5.80 21.69 -1.07
N GLY A 70 5.02 20.97 -1.87
CA GLY A 70 4.17 19.89 -1.44
C GLY A 70 4.84 18.55 -1.75
N LYS A 71 4.74 17.58 -0.82
CA LYS A 71 5.29 16.24 -1.00
C LYS A 71 4.31 15.20 -0.51
N ASP A 72 3.93 14.28 -1.41
CA ASP A 72 3.32 13.02 -1.05
C ASP A 72 4.43 12.00 -0.76
N PHE A 73 4.53 11.52 0.46
CA PHE A 73 5.57 10.57 0.87
C PHE A 73 5.37 9.17 0.29
N ALA A 74 4.18 8.88 -0.27
CA ALA A 74 3.97 7.69 -1.09
C ALA A 74 4.46 7.84 -2.54
N GLY A 75 5.09 8.97 -2.89
CA GLY A 75 5.74 9.18 -4.19
C GLY A 75 4.85 9.68 -5.33
N TYR A 76 3.58 10.03 -5.05
CA TYR A 76 2.64 10.46 -6.10
C TYR A 76 2.82 11.90 -6.55
N PHE A 77 3.40 12.73 -5.70
CA PHE A 77 3.64 14.14 -6.01
C PHE A 77 4.85 14.67 -5.23
N TRP A 78 5.63 15.48 -5.91
CA TRP A 78 6.61 16.38 -5.32
C TRP A 78 6.79 17.60 -6.21
N GLY A 79 6.56 18.80 -5.68
CA GLY A 79 6.69 20.01 -6.49
C GLY A 79 6.25 21.28 -5.77
N ASP A 80 6.33 22.43 -6.48
CA ASP A 80 5.78 23.69 -6.02
C ASP A 80 4.33 23.90 -6.49
N CYS A 81 3.77 25.07 -6.24
CA CYS A 81 2.40 25.37 -6.58
C CYS A 81 2.12 25.36 -8.10
N PHE A 82 3.13 25.59 -8.95
CA PHE A 82 2.99 25.48 -10.40
C PHE A 82 3.02 24.03 -10.85
N ASP A 83 3.81 23.18 -10.20
CA ASP A 83 3.77 21.73 -10.39
C ASP A 83 2.39 21.18 -10.02
N ALA A 84 1.80 21.67 -8.92
CA ALA A 84 0.46 21.27 -8.49
C ALA A 84 -0.61 21.68 -9.52
N ALA A 85 -0.54 22.90 -10.03
CA ALA A 85 -1.43 23.37 -11.08
C ALA A 85 -1.27 22.51 -12.36
N ALA A 86 -0.06 22.27 -12.83
CA ALA A 86 0.22 21.44 -13.99
C ALA A 86 -0.28 20.01 -13.81
N PHE A 87 -0.09 19.43 -12.61
CA PHE A 87 -0.57 18.10 -12.25
C PHE A 87 -2.09 17.97 -12.41
N VAL A 88 -2.87 18.96 -11.97
CA VAL A 88 -4.33 18.93 -12.04
C VAL A 88 -4.81 19.25 -13.45
N ILE A 89 -4.25 20.26 -14.10
CA ILE A 89 -4.60 20.64 -15.47
C ILE A 89 -4.34 19.48 -16.46
N SER A 90 -3.21 18.77 -16.31
CA SER A 90 -2.90 17.58 -17.12
C SER A 90 -4.02 16.54 -17.10
N ARG A 91 -4.73 16.41 -15.98
CA ARG A 91 -5.81 15.45 -15.79
C ARG A 91 -7.15 15.97 -16.26
N ILE A 92 -7.40 17.26 -16.11
CA ILE A 92 -8.61 17.90 -16.66
C ILE A 92 -8.61 17.75 -18.18
N GLU A 93 -7.47 18.02 -18.81
CA GLU A 93 -7.34 18.04 -20.26
C GLU A 93 -6.91 16.72 -20.89
N ASN A 94 -6.65 15.72 -20.05
CA ASN A 94 -6.12 14.40 -20.47
C ASN A 94 -4.90 14.51 -21.39
N ARG A 95 -4.01 15.47 -21.11
CA ARG A 95 -2.74 15.66 -21.84
C ARG A 95 -1.58 15.89 -20.89
N LYS A 96 -0.36 15.53 -21.32
CA LYS A 96 0.85 15.81 -20.57
C LYS A 96 1.16 17.30 -20.60
N ILE A 97 1.34 17.91 -19.43
CA ILE A 97 1.85 19.27 -19.24
C ILE A 97 3.22 19.20 -18.58
N ASN A 98 4.22 19.77 -19.25
CA ASN A 98 5.60 19.78 -18.75
C ASN A 98 6.02 21.24 -18.47
N ILE A 99 6.09 21.61 -17.19
CA ILE A 99 6.47 22.99 -16.80
C ILE A 99 7.89 23.40 -17.17
N ASN A 100 8.75 22.46 -17.54
CA ASN A 100 10.07 22.77 -18.13
C ASN A 100 9.97 23.19 -19.60
N ASN A 101 8.84 22.96 -20.26
CA ASN A 101 8.53 23.50 -21.57
C ASN A 101 7.96 24.90 -21.43
N LYS A 102 8.54 25.88 -22.12
CA LYS A 102 8.13 27.29 -22.04
C LYS A 102 6.63 27.49 -22.37
N GLY A 103 6.14 26.80 -23.41
CA GLY A 103 4.76 26.90 -23.86
C GLY A 103 3.77 26.37 -22.82
N ASP A 104 4.04 25.17 -22.32
CA ASP A 104 3.22 24.57 -21.26
C ASP A 104 3.28 25.37 -19.96
N PHE A 105 4.44 25.92 -19.61
CA PHE A 105 4.54 26.75 -18.41
C PHE A 105 3.74 28.03 -18.53
N VAL A 106 3.81 28.75 -19.67
CA VAL A 106 2.97 29.93 -19.92
C VAL A 106 1.48 29.55 -19.88
N TYR A 107 1.12 28.38 -20.41
CA TYR A 107 -0.24 27.88 -20.32
C TYR A 107 -0.70 27.70 -18.87
N VAL A 108 0.11 27.08 -18.01
CA VAL A 108 -0.17 26.92 -16.58
C VAL A 108 -0.33 28.27 -15.90
N LEU A 109 0.55 29.25 -16.18
CA LEU A 109 0.44 30.60 -15.63
C LEU A 109 -0.89 31.27 -16.03
N LYS A 110 -1.27 31.20 -17.30
CA LYS A 110 -2.56 31.73 -17.78
C LYS A 110 -3.75 31.06 -17.12
N HIS A 111 -3.70 29.74 -16.97
CA HIS A 111 -4.74 28.99 -16.28
C HIS A 111 -4.89 29.43 -14.81
N ILE A 112 -3.78 29.64 -14.09
CA ILE A 112 -3.80 30.18 -12.73
C ILE A 112 -4.42 31.57 -12.70
N MET A 113 -4.08 32.45 -13.65
CA MET A 113 -4.61 33.82 -13.73
C MET A 113 -6.12 33.83 -14.00
N ILE A 114 -6.62 32.93 -14.84
CA ILE A 114 -8.06 32.81 -15.12
C ILE A 114 -8.78 32.25 -13.89
N THR A 115 -8.24 31.22 -13.27
CA THR A 115 -8.81 30.59 -12.05
C THR A 115 -8.91 31.60 -10.90
N HIS A 116 -7.92 32.51 -10.80
CA HIS A 116 -7.85 33.55 -9.77
C HIS A 116 -8.16 34.93 -10.33
N LYS A 117 -9.08 35.00 -11.27
CA LYS A 117 -9.44 36.21 -12.01
C LYS A 117 -9.61 37.48 -11.17
N PRO A 118 -10.24 37.45 -9.96
CA PRO A 118 -10.38 38.64 -9.13
C PRO A 118 -9.06 39.34 -8.79
N PHE A 119 -7.99 38.61 -8.62
CA PHE A 119 -6.67 39.15 -8.26
C PHE A 119 -5.92 39.78 -9.45
N PHE A 120 -6.29 39.41 -10.70
CA PHE A 120 -5.60 39.84 -11.90
C PHE A 120 -6.41 40.85 -12.73
N TYR A 121 -7.72 40.60 -12.83
CA TYR A 121 -8.59 41.31 -13.77
C TYR A 121 -9.78 42.00 -13.10
N GLY A 122 -10.01 41.73 -11.80
CA GLY A 122 -11.25 42.08 -11.13
C GLY A 122 -12.42 41.19 -11.54
N GLY A 123 -13.57 41.41 -10.94
CA GLY A 123 -14.78 40.61 -11.17
C GLY A 123 -14.83 39.35 -10.33
N GLU A 124 -15.76 38.46 -10.64
CA GLU A 124 -15.94 37.19 -9.89
C GLU A 124 -15.02 36.09 -10.40
N THR A 125 -14.76 35.15 -9.52
CA THR A 125 -14.05 33.90 -9.85
C THR A 125 -14.86 33.08 -10.83
N ASP A 126 -14.20 32.44 -11.78
CA ASP A 126 -14.85 31.52 -12.72
C ASP A 126 -15.28 30.25 -11.96
N LYS A 127 -16.59 30.19 -11.65
CA LYS A 127 -17.18 29.07 -10.89
C LYS A 127 -17.09 27.77 -11.67
N THR A 128 -17.20 27.79 -12.99
CA THR A 128 -17.14 26.60 -13.84
C THR A 128 -15.75 25.98 -13.79
N LEU A 129 -14.70 26.79 -13.89
CA LEU A 129 -13.33 26.33 -13.84
C LEU A 129 -12.95 25.83 -12.44
N THR A 130 -13.38 26.51 -11.40
CA THR A 130 -13.15 26.09 -10.01
C THR A 130 -13.83 24.76 -9.72
N GLU A 131 -15.06 24.57 -10.19
CA GLU A 131 -15.78 23.31 -10.05
C GLU A 131 -15.12 22.18 -10.86
N ALA A 132 -14.63 22.46 -12.06
CA ALA A 132 -13.88 21.49 -12.86
C ALA A 132 -12.60 21.01 -12.15
N ILE A 133 -11.87 21.93 -11.51
CA ILE A 133 -10.71 21.59 -10.68
C ILE A 133 -11.12 20.68 -9.52
N LYS A 134 -12.14 21.05 -8.76
CA LYS A 134 -12.66 20.26 -7.62
C LYS A 134 -13.08 18.87 -8.06
N LEU A 135 -13.88 18.74 -9.09
CA LEU A 135 -14.31 17.45 -9.64
C LEU A 135 -13.13 16.61 -10.13
N SER A 136 -12.11 17.24 -10.70
CA SER A 136 -10.90 16.55 -11.12
C SER A 136 -10.14 15.98 -9.92
N ILE A 137 -9.95 16.76 -8.86
CA ILE A 137 -9.31 16.30 -7.61
C ILE A 137 -10.11 15.15 -6.98
N ASP A 138 -11.42 15.25 -6.93
CA ASP A 138 -12.27 14.17 -6.39
C ASP A 138 -12.16 12.89 -7.23
N ARG A 139 -12.04 13.01 -8.55
CA ARG A 139 -11.77 11.86 -9.43
C ARG A 139 -10.37 11.29 -9.23
N ILE A 140 -9.36 12.16 -9.06
CA ILE A 140 -7.98 11.74 -8.78
C ILE A 140 -7.94 10.97 -7.47
N ARG A 141 -8.56 11.48 -6.40
CA ARG A 141 -8.64 10.80 -5.09
C ARG A 141 -9.28 9.42 -5.18
N LYS A 142 -10.34 9.27 -5.98
CA LYS A 142 -11.05 8.00 -6.18
C LYS A 142 -10.33 7.05 -7.13
N LYS A 143 -9.50 7.58 -8.03
CA LYS A 143 -8.77 6.79 -9.01
C LYS A 143 -7.51 6.23 -8.37
N LYS A 144 -7.42 4.92 -8.31
CA LYS A 144 -6.17 4.24 -7.94
C LYS A 144 -5.11 4.54 -9.01
N PRO A 145 -3.87 4.86 -8.61
CA PRO A 145 -2.82 5.17 -9.57
C PRO A 145 -2.45 3.95 -10.40
N ASN A 146 -2.08 4.19 -11.64
CA ASN A 146 -1.46 3.18 -12.47
C ASN A 146 -0.02 2.96 -12.03
N ILE A 147 0.30 1.72 -11.61
CA ILE A 147 1.66 1.27 -11.31
C ILE A 147 2.09 0.37 -12.45
N GLU A 148 3.13 0.75 -13.16
CA GLU A 148 3.74 -0.05 -14.22
C GLU A 148 5.12 -0.52 -13.76
N LEU A 149 5.50 -1.74 -14.16
CA LEU A 149 6.71 -2.40 -13.70
C LEU A 149 7.56 -2.87 -14.87
N VAL A 150 8.86 -2.84 -14.66
CA VAL A 150 9.85 -3.66 -15.35
C VAL A 150 10.38 -4.65 -14.32
N VAL A 151 10.16 -5.93 -14.53
CA VAL A 151 10.70 -6.99 -13.68
C VAL A 151 12.11 -7.36 -14.14
N ARG A 152 12.95 -7.81 -13.21
CA ARG A 152 14.27 -8.38 -13.49
C ARG A 152 14.28 -9.88 -13.17
N ASP A 153 15.34 -10.51 -13.52
CA ASP A 153 15.60 -11.88 -13.09
C ASP A 153 15.90 -11.93 -11.59
N TRP A 154 15.56 -13.07 -10.99
CA TRP A 154 15.96 -13.38 -9.62
C TRP A 154 17.49 -13.49 -9.51
N ASN A 155 18.03 -12.99 -8.44
CA ASN A 155 19.47 -13.12 -8.15
C ASN A 155 19.68 -13.82 -6.78
N LYS A 156 20.93 -14.08 -6.45
CA LYS A 156 21.31 -14.79 -5.22
C LYS A 156 20.86 -14.07 -3.96
N TYR A 157 20.90 -12.75 -3.95
CA TYR A 157 20.41 -11.96 -2.80
C TYR A 157 18.92 -12.19 -2.55
N ASP A 158 18.10 -12.21 -3.61
CA ASP A 158 16.68 -12.46 -3.50
C ASP A 158 16.39 -13.87 -2.94
N GLU A 159 17.10 -14.86 -3.47
CA GLU A 159 17.00 -16.24 -2.99
C GLU A 159 17.34 -16.33 -1.50
N ASP A 160 18.47 -15.78 -1.09
CA ASP A 160 18.90 -15.79 0.31
C ASP A 160 17.93 -15.02 1.21
N TYR A 161 17.39 -13.89 0.75
CA TYR A 161 16.40 -13.12 1.48
C TYR A 161 15.12 -13.95 1.74
N TRP A 162 14.56 -14.57 0.71
CA TRP A 162 13.30 -15.30 0.82
C TRP A 162 13.44 -16.66 1.48
N ASN A 163 14.56 -17.35 1.24
CA ASN A 163 14.87 -18.63 1.90
C ASN A 163 14.97 -18.49 3.42
N LYS A 164 15.38 -17.33 3.92
CA LYS A 164 15.39 -17.01 5.35
C LYS A 164 14.01 -17.19 6.00
N PHE A 165 12.95 -16.95 5.25
CA PHE A 165 11.56 -17.12 5.69
C PHE A 165 10.92 -18.43 5.19
N GLY A 166 11.73 -19.34 4.66
CA GLY A 166 11.27 -20.62 4.10
C GLY A 166 10.46 -20.49 2.81
N VAL A 167 10.66 -19.44 2.03
CA VAL A 167 9.93 -19.19 0.78
C VAL A 167 10.87 -19.39 -0.41
N SER A 168 10.56 -20.35 -1.28
CA SER A 168 11.32 -20.60 -2.50
C SER A 168 10.95 -19.62 -3.63
N LEU A 169 11.89 -19.37 -4.55
CA LEU A 169 11.61 -18.52 -5.73
C LEU A 169 10.50 -19.10 -6.63
N SER A 170 10.42 -20.42 -6.73
CA SER A 170 9.32 -21.08 -7.47
C SER A 170 7.96 -20.80 -6.84
N TYR A 171 7.89 -20.80 -5.50
CA TYR A 171 6.66 -20.47 -4.79
C TYR A 171 6.28 -19.00 -4.98
N LEU A 172 7.25 -18.09 -4.97
CA LEU A 172 7.02 -16.68 -5.26
C LEU A 172 6.43 -16.47 -6.65
N ASN A 173 7.03 -17.08 -7.68
CA ASN A 173 6.51 -17.00 -9.05
C ASN A 173 5.08 -17.56 -9.17
N LYS A 174 4.80 -18.71 -8.52
CA LYS A 174 3.46 -19.30 -8.45
C LYS A 174 2.43 -18.34 -7.82
N HIS A 175 2.88 -17.51 -6.89
CA HIS A 175 2.05 -16.53 -6.18
C HIS A 175 2.18 -15.11 -6.72
N PHE A 176 2.68 -14.96 -7.97
CA PHE A 176 2.77 -13.70 -8.69
C PHE A 176 3.58 -12.61 -7.95
N VAL A 177 4.69 -13.02 -7.34
CA VAL A 177 5.65 -12.12 -6.72
C VAL A 177 6.90 -12.10 -7.58
N TYR A 178 7.40 -10.90 -7.91
CA TYR A 178 8.54 -10.72 -8.80
C TYR A 178 9.49 -9.64 -8.29
N PRO A 179 10.81 -9.75 -8.56
CA PRO A 179 11.77 -8.71 -8.28
C PRO A 179 11.66 -7.59 -9.31
N VAL A 180 11.78 -6.34 -8.85
CA VAL A 180 11.54 -5.14 -9.67
C VAL A 180 12.85 -4.53 -10.12
N GLU A 181 12.97 -4.27 -11.42
CA GLU A 181 14.04 -3.46 -12.03
C GLU A 181 13.69 -1.98 -11.95
N GLN A 182 12.47 -1.63 -12.38
CA GLN A 182 11.96 -0.26 -12.41
C GLN A 182 10.48 -0.25 -12.11
N TYR A 183 9.99 0.83 -11.49
CA TYR A 183 8.56 1.09 -11.48
C TYR A 183 8.23 2.55 -11.83
N TYR A 184 7.04 2.72 -12.34
CA TYR A 184 6.48 4.00 -12.76
C TYR A 184 5.13 4.21 -12.06
N ILE A 185 4.83 5.47 -11.75
CA ILE A 185 3.50 5.87 -11.27
C ILE A 185 2.91 6.82 -12.30
N GLU A 186 1.77 6.47 -12.88
CA GLU A 186 1.11 7.25 -13.95
C GLU A 186 2.08 7.55 -15.10
N ARG A 187 2.70 6.52 -15.67
CA ARG A 187 3.77 6.63 -16.68
C ARG A 187 3.39 7.49 -17.88
N ALA A 188 2.11 7.46 -18.28
CA ALA A 188 1.62 8.29 -19.38
C ALA A 188 1.82 9.80 -19.13
N VAL A 189 1.81 10.22 -17.86
CA VAL A 189 1.98 11.62 -17.42
C VAL A 189 3.39 11.84 -16.85
N ASN A 190 3.94 10.85 -16.16
CA ASN A 190 5.26 10.85 -15.52
C ASN A 190 6.12 9.75 -16.15
N PRO A 191 6.77 9.98 -17.30
CA PRO A 191 7.51 8.95 -18.03
C PRO A 191 8.77 8.47 -17.33
N GLU A 192 9.28 9.24 -16.38
CA GLU A 192 10.48 8.88 -15.63
C GLU A 192 10.15 7.83 -14.56
N PRO A 193 10.98 6.78 -14.45
CA PRO A 193 10.81 5.80 -13.37
C PRO A 193 10.97 6.45 -12.00
N LYS A 194 10.19 5.97 -11.06
CA LYS A 194 10.28 6.39 -9.65
C LYS A 194 11.32 5.59 -8.88
N TYR A 195 11.82 4.53 -9.48
CA TYR A 195 12.77 3.61 -8.89
C TYR A 195 13.58 2.92 -9.98
N PHE A 196 14.87 2.74 -9.70
CA PHE A 196 15.77 1.83 -10.37
C PHE A 196 16.30 0.84 -9.35
N TYR A 197 16.50 -0.41 -9.76
CA TYR A 197 17.07 -1.43 -8.90
C TYR A 197 18.40 -0.99 -8.27
N ASP A 198 18.46 -1.10 -6.96
CA ASP A 198 19.65 -0.94 -6.15
C ASP A 198 19.74 -2.13 -5.20
N PRO A 199 20.86 -2.86 -5.13
CA PRO A 199 21.05 -3.95 -4.17
C PRO A 199 20.81 -3.56 -2.71
N LYS A 200 21.00 -2.26 -2.37
CA LYS A 200 20.73 -1.73 -1.03
C LYS A 200 19.27 -1.34 -0.79
N ASP A 201 18.51 -1.11 -1.86
CA ASP A 201 17.08 -0.76 -1.81
C ASP A 201 16.25 -1.69 -2.69
N THR A 202 16.37 -3.00 -2.49
CA THR A 202 15.63 -4.02 -3.24
C THR A 202 14.13 -3.82 -3.17
N CYS A 203 13.43 -4.05 -4.29
CA CYS A 203 11.99 -3.96 -4.40
C CYS A 203 11.39 -5.26 -4.94
N TYR A 204 10.30 -5.71 -4.33
CA TYR A 204 9.47 -6.82 -4.82
C TYR A 204 8.07 -6.32 -5.15
N ALA A 205 7.49 -6.82 -6.24
CA ALA A 205 6.12 -6.55 -6.63
C ALA A 205 5.22 -7.76 -6.39
N TYR A 206 4.12 -7.55 -5.71
CA TYR A 206 3.02 -8.51 -5.57
C TYR A 206 1.93 -8.13 -6.57
N PHE A 207 1.63 -8.99 -7.53
CA PHE A 207 0.45 -8.86 -8.36
C PHE A 207 -0.74 -9.45 -7.61
N LEU A 208 -1.64 -8.58 -7.18
CA LEU A 208 -2.75 -8.93 -6.31
C LEU A 208 -4.01 -9.29 -7.10
N GLY A 209 -4.00 -9.07 -8.40
CA GLY A 209 -5.05 -9.43 -9.32
C GLY A 209 -5.23 -8.46 -10.47
N HIS A 210 -5.96 -8.93 -11.47
CA HIS A 210 -6.32 -8.15 -12.65
C HIS A 210 -7.73 -8.51 -13.10
N LYS A 211 -8.58 -7.50 -13.26
CA LYS A 211 -9.90 -7.63 -13.86
C LYS A 211 -9.87 -6.98 -15.25
N LYS A 212 -10.37 -7.69 -16.28
CA LYS A 212 -10.43 -7.18 -17.66
C LYS A 212 -11.04 -5.76 -17.70
N GLY A 213 -10.33 -4.84 -18.33
CA GLY A 213 -10.74 -3.42 -18.43
C GLY A 213 -10.36 -2.56 -17.22
N TYR A 214 -9.68 -3.11 -16.21
CA TYR A 214 -9.17 -2.37 -15.05
C TYR A 214 -7.66 -2.48 -14.97
N LEU A 215 -7.04 -1.54 -14.26
CA LEU A 215 -5.61 -1.60 -13.96
C LEU A 215 -5.31 -2.81 -13.05
N PRO A 216 -4.16 -3.46 -13.23
CA PRO A 216 -3.73 -4.52 -12.31
C PRO A 216 -3.56 -3.95 -10.90
N SER A 217 -3.99 -4.73 -9.91
CA SER A 217 -3.74 -4.43 -8.49
C SER A 217 -2.33 -4.87 -8.14
N ILE A 218 -1.50 -3.93 -7.71
CA ILE A 218 -0.07 -4.14 -7.43
C ILE A 218 0.26 -3.58 -6.06
N LYS A 219 1.13 -4.30 -5.34
CA LYS A 219 1.78 -3.81 -4.13
C LYS A 219 3.29 -3.97 -4.29
N LEU A 220 4.02 -2.88 -4.07
CA LEU A 220 5.48 -2.87 -4.02
C LEU A 220 5.94 -2.99 -2.57
N TYR A 221 6.99 -3.75 -2.33
CA TYR A 221 7.58 -3.96 -1.02
C TYR A 221 9.09 -3.72 -1.05
N PHE A 222 9.57 -2.90 -0.14
CA PHE A 222 10.98 -2.53 0.03
C PHE A 222 11.49 -3.05 1.38
N PRO A 223 12.04 -4.27 1.44
CA PRO A 223 12.45 -4.91 2.70
C PRO A 223 13.54 -4.16 3.45
N ASN A 224 14.47 -3.54 2.71
CA ASN A 224 15.68 -2.92 3.26
C ASN A 224 15.45 -1.50 3.78
N ARG A 225 14.30 -0.90 3.49
CA ARG A 225 14.02 0.46 3.94
C ARG A 225 13.76 0.50 5.44
N PRO A 226 14.34 1.48 6.14
CA PRO A 226 14.16 1.61 7.59
C PRO A 226 12.70 1.91 7.97
N HIS A 227 12.36 1.62 9.22
CA HIS A 227 11.07 2.01 9.79
C HIS A 227 10.90 3.53 9.73
N GLY A 228 9.66 3.98 9.51
CA GLY A 228 9.34 5.40 9.33
C GLY A 228 9.54 5.91 7.90
N THR A 229 10.00 5.08 6.97
CA THR A 229 10.06 5.39 5.54
C THR A 229 9.02 4.60 4.74
N THR A 230 8.82 4.95 3.46
CA THR A 230 7.87 4.25 2.59
C THR A 230 8.38 2.86 2.23
N ARG A 231 7.93 1.85 2.95
CA ARG A 231 8.25 0.42 2.70
C ARG A 231 7.26 -0.27 1.78
N PHE A 232 6.08 0.31 1.61
CA PHE A 232 5.02 -0.23 0.75
C PHE A 232 4.41 0.85 -0.12
N ILE A 233 4.15 0.53 -1.39
CA ILE A 233 3.37 1.34 -2.32
C ILE A 233 2.33 0.42 -2.94
N THR A 234 1.06 0.80 -2.94
CA THR A 234 0.01 -0.05 -3.52
C THR A 234 -1.11 0.77 -4.15
N ASN A 235 -1.71 0.21 -5.17
CA ASN A 235 -2.97 0.69 -5.75
C ASN A 235 -4.15 -0.21 -5.37
N SER A 236 -4.00 -1.08 -4.38
CA SER A 236 -5.04 -1.99 -3.90
C SER A 236 -5.42 -1.69 -2.45
N ASN A 237 -6.71 -1.87 -2.13
CA ASN A 237 -7.25 -1.81 -0.78
C ASN A 237 -8.23 -2.98 -0.57
N HIS A 238 -7.78 -4.20 -0.91
CA HIS A 238 -8.53 -5.44 -0.77
C HIS A 238 -7.64 -6.48 -0.11
N LEU A 239 -8.27 -7.52 0.43
CA LEU A 239 -7.54 -8.70 0.89
C LEU A 239 -6.58 -9.20 -0.19
N GLU A 240 -5.38 -9.58 0.23
CA GLU A 240 -4.34 -10.09 -0.65
C GLU A 240 -4.31 -11.62 -0.63
N GLY A 241 -3.96 -12.24 -1.76
CA GLY A 241 -3.95 -13.69 -1.91
C GLY A 241 -5.27 -14.32 -2.35
N ILE A 242 -6.34 -13.52 -2.51
CA ILE A 242 -7.66 -14.03 -2.91
C ILE A 242 -7.64 -14.76 -4.25
N TYR A 243 -6.77 -14.35 -5.18
CA TYR A 243 -6.63 -15.00 -6.49
C TYR A 243 -5.96 -16.38 -6.43
N ASN A 244 -5.38 -16.73 -5.29
CA ASN A 244 -4.77 -18.04 -5.05
C ASN A 244 -5.75 -19.04 -4.40
N LEU A 245 -6.97 -18.60 -4.09
CA LEU A 245 -8.03 -19.47 -3.59
C LEU A 245 -8.84 -20.06 -4.74
N TYR A 246 -8.29 -21.11 -5.34
CA TYR A 246 -8.87 -21.75 -6.54
C TYR A 246 -10.06 -22.66 -6.26
N TYR A 247 -10.14 -23.21 -5.04
CA TYR A 247 -11.17 -24.17 -4.63
C TYR A 247 -12.35 -23.45 -3.96
N ASN A 248 -13.46 -24.15 -3.81
CA ASN A 248 -14.65 -23.71 -3.05
C ASN A 248 -14.94 -24.64 -1.86
N ASP A 249 -13.96 -25.41 -1.42
CA ASP A 249 -14.10 -26.46 -0.42
C ASP A 249 -12.85 -26.57 0.47
N TYR A 250 -12.37 -25.41 0.96
CA TYR A 250 -11.24 -25.38 1.88
C TYR A 250 -11.63 -25.89 3.27
N ASP A 251 -10.76 -26.71 3.87
CA ASP A 251 -10.87 -27.12 5.27
C ASP A 251 -10.53 -25.96 6.21
N PHE A 252 -9.57 -25.16 5.81
CA PHE A 252 -9.18 -23.94 6.52
C PHE A 252 -8.88 -22.80 5.55
N ILE A 253 -9.27 -21.58 5.96
CA ILE A 253 -8.71 -20.36 5.39
C ILE A 253 -8.03 -19.60 6.51
N VAL A 254 -6.74 -19.29 6.32
CA VAL A 254 -5.91 -18.59 7.30
C VAL A 254 -5.74 -17.14 6.88
N LEU A 255 -6.25 -16.22 7.70
CA LEU A 255 -6.06 -14.79 7.54
C LEU A 255 -4.82 -14.32 8.32
N THR A 256 -3.79 -13.85 7.62
CA THR A 256 -2.55 -13.36 8.22
C THR A 256 -2.45 -11.84 8.20
N LYS A 257 -1.50 -11.29 8.93
CA LYS A 257 -1.23 -9.84 9.00
C LYS A 257 -0.55 -9.31 7.74
N SER A 258 0.39 -10.05 7.16
CA SER A 258 1.22 -9.56 6.07
C SER A 258 1.35 -10.55 4.92
N SER A 259 1.70 -10.04 3.72
CA SER A 259 2.00 -10.86 2.56
C SER A 259 3.20 -11.80 2.82
N LYS A 260 4.18 -11.36 3.62
CA LYS A 260 5.35 -12.17 3.96
C LYS A 260 4.96 -13.37 4.81
N ASP A 261 4.10 -13.18 5.83
CA ASP A 261 3.58 -14.27 6.67
C ASP A 261 2.75 -15.25 5.85
N ARG A 262 1.86 -14.72 5.00
CA ARG A 262 1.04 -15.53 4.08
C ARG A 262 1.91 -16.42 3.19
N LEU A 263 2.95 -15.87 2.58
CA LEU A 263 3.84 -16.60 1.69
C LEU A 263 4.70 -17.62 2.46
N SER A 264 5.23 -17.23 3.61
CA SER A 264 6.03 -18.11 4.47
C SER A 264 5.21 -19.30 4.98
N LEU A 265 4.02 -19.04 5.51
CA LEU A 265 3.12 -20.08 5.99
C LEU A 265 2.65 -20.99 4.85
N GLY A 266 2.24 -20.42 3.72
CA GLY A 266 1.76 -21.18 2.57
C GLY A 266 2.84 -22.04 1.93
N CYS A 267 4.07 -21.54 1.76
CA CYS A 267 5.20 -22.31 1.25
C CYS A 267 5.58 -23.46 2.21
N THR A 268 5.60 -23.16 3.52
CA THR A 268 5.83 -24.19 4.55
C THR A 268 4.75 -25.27 4.47
N TRP A 269 3.48 -24.89 4.39
CA TRP A 269 2.36 -25.82 4.28
C TRP A 269 2.46 -26.72 3.04
N GLU A 270 2.75 -26.13 1.87
CA GLU A 270 2.90 -26.89 0.62
C GLU A 270 4.06 -27.90 0.71
N SER A 271 5.16 -27.52 1.34
CA SER A 271 6.29 -28.43 1.57
C SER A 271 5.92 -29.61 2.46
N LEU A 272 5.09 -29.39 3.48
CA LEU A 272 4.60 -30.46 4.35
C LEU A 272 3.61 -31.40 3.66
N SER A 273 2.74 -30.86 2.81
CA SER A 273 1.75 -31.63 2.05
C SER A 273 2.40 -32.60 1.09
N LEU A 274 3.49 -32.21 0.46
CA LEU A 274 4.27 -33.04 -0.44
C LEU A 274 4.99 -34.18 0.28
N GLY A 275 5.29 -34.04 1.58
CA GLY A 275 6.00 -35.04 2.39
C GLY A 275 5.12 -36.13 3.03
N TYR A 276 3.82 -35.94 3.10
CA TYR A 276 2.88 -36.86 3.75
C TYR A 276 1.84 -37.38 2.77
N ASN A 277 2.01 -38.59 2.30
CA ASN A 277 1.17 -39.30 1.29
C ASN A 277 -0.32 -39.55 1.70
N LYS A 278 -0.95 -38.70 2.49
CA LYS A 278 -2.36 -38.83 2.85
C LYS A 278 -3.06 -37.51 2.51
N SER A 279 -4.21 -37.62 1.86
CA SER A 279 -5.08 -36.52 1.42
C SER A 279 -4.87 -35.26 2.28
N PRO A 280 -4.09 -34.30 1.83
CA PRO A 280 -3.74 -33.16 2.65
C PRO A 280 -4.96 -32.27 2.81
N LEU A 281 -5.13 -31.72 4.02
CA LEU A 281 -6.12 -30.67 4.26
C LEU A 281 -5.93 -29.56 3.23
N LYS A 282 -7.03 -29.10 2.64
CA LYS A 282 -7.03 -27.96 1.74
C LYS A 282 -7.02 -26.67 2.54
N VAL A 283 -5.91 -25.97 2.53
CA VAL A 283 -5.74 -24.73 3.29
C VAL A 283 -5.50 -23.56 2.34
N GLY A 284 -6.30 -22.53 2.51
CA GLY A 284 -6.17 -21.27 1.79
C GLY A 284 -5.47 -20.23 2.67
N PHE A 285 -4.64 -19.36 2.06
CA PHE A 285 -3.90 -18.33 2.77
C PHE A 285 -4.15 -16.96 2.16
N ILE A 286 -4.60 -16.03 2.98
CA ILE A 286 -4.87 -14.63 2.62
C ILE A 286 -4.29 -13.71 3.68
N ASN A 287 -4.12 -12.43 3.35
CA ASN A 287 -3.72 -11.43 4.35
C ASN A 287 -4.46 -10.10 4.18
N ILE A 288 -4.52 -9.35 5.29
CA ILE A 288 -5.00 -7.98 5.26
C ILE A 288 -4.00 -7.07 4.52
N PRO A 289 -4.47 -6.02 3.80
CA PRO A 289 -3.59 -5.18 2.98
C PRO A 289 -2.68 -4.24 3.80
N HIS A 290 -3.11 -3.82 5.00
CA HIS A 290 -2.37 -2.93 5.90
C HIS A 290 -2.88 -3.02 7.34
N GLU A 291 -2.10 -2.53 8.29
CA GLU A 291 -2.33 -2.69 9.75
C GLU A 291 -3.66 -2.17 10.27
N THR A 292 -4.19 -1.12 9.70
CA THR A 292 -5.46 -0.49 10.13
C THR A 292 -6.67 -0.96 9.32
N TYR A 293 -6.46 -1.97 8.47
CA TYR A 293 -7.55 -2.54 7.69
C TYR A 293 -8.57 -3.23 8.59
N ARG A 294 -9.84 -2.97 8.31
CA ARG A 294 -10.95 -3.68 8.93
C ARG A 294 -11.62 -4.57 7.90
N LEU A 295 -11.68 -5.86 8.20
CA LEU A 295 -12.36 -6.84 7.37
C LEU A 295 -13.80 -6.41 7.14
N ARG A 296 -14.24 -6.39 5.89
CA ARG A 296 -15.60 -6.00 5.51
C ARG A 296 -16.51 -7.23 5.46
N GLU A 297 -17.76 -7.05 5.77
CA GLU A 297 -18.76 -8.13 5.83
C GLU A 297 -18.83 -8.95 4.52
N PHE A 298 -18.78 -8.28 3.36
CA PHE A 298 -18.82 -8.99 2.08
C PHE A 298 -17.54 -9.83 1.83
N GLU A 299 -16.39 -9.43 2.36
CA GLU A 299 -15.15 -10.22 2.28
C GLU A 299 -15.21 -11.43 3.19
N TYR A 300 -15.74 -11.24 4.40
CA TYR A 300 -16.01 -12.34 5.32
C TYR A 300 -16.96 -13.36 4.69
N ASN A 301 -18.10 -12.92 4.17
CA ASN A 301 -19.09 -13.80 3.54
C ASN A 301 -18.49 -14.51 2.31
N TRP A 302 -17.65 -13.83 1.54
CA TRP A 302 -16.94 -14.45 0.43
C TRP A 302 -15.96 -15.54 0.91
N MET A 303 -15.20 -15.32 1.98
CA MET A 303 -14.31 -16.34 2.56
C MET A 303 -15.11 -17.55 3.07
N ILE A 304 -16.21 -17.33 3.77
CA ILE A 304 -17.09 -18.39 4.21
C ILE A 304 -17.60 -19.22 3.05
N SER A 305 -17.98 -18.58 1.94
CA SER A 305 -18.44 -19.30 0.72
C SER A 305 -17.37 -20.18 0.06
N LYS A 306 -16.11 -20.06 0.46
CA LYS A 306 -14.99 -20.86 -0.02
C LYS A 306 -14.67 -22.06 0.89
N LEU A 307 -15.25 -22.12 2.07
CA LEU A 307 -15.05 -23.21 3.01
C LEU A 307 -15.95 -24.42 2.65
N ASN A 308 -15.50 -25.63 2.98
CA ASN A 308 -16.38 -26.79 3.02
C ASN A 308 -17.36 -26.70 4.20
N TYR A 309 -18.26 -27.67 4.33
CA TYR A 309 -19.30 -27.64 5.36
C TYR A 309 -18.77 -27.52 6.80
N ASP A 310 -17.64 -28.20 7.11
CA ASP A 310 -16.99 -28.18 8.43
C ASP A 310 -15.78 -27.25 8.46
N GLY A 311 -15.55 -26.52 7.35
CA GLY A 311 -14.40 -25.66 7.17
C GLY A 311 -14.37 -24.48 8.15
N LYS A 312 -13.17 -24.03 8.52
CA LYS A 312 -12.98 -22.97 9.52
C LYS A 312 -12.14 -21.83 8.98
N LEU A 313 -12.58 -20.63 9.33
CA LEU A 313 -11.81 -19.41 9.12
C LEU A 313 -11.03 -19.10 10.41
N ILE A 314 -9.73 -18.95 10.28
CA ILE A 314 -8.82 -18.71 11.40
C ILE A 314 -7.94 -17.50 11.12
N SER A 315 -7.46 -16.84 12.14
CA SER A 315 -6.54 -15.71 12.00
C SER A 315 -5.21 -15.99 12.70
N LEU A 316 -4.11 -15.61 12.04
CA LEU A 316 -2.75 -15.65 12.57
C LEU A 316 -2.17 -14.23 12.45
N MET A 317 -2.35 -13.44 13.51
CA MET A 317 -1.90 -12.05 13.59
C MET A 317 -0.58 -11.97 14.34
N ASP A 318 0.10 -10.82 14.26
CA ASP A 318 1.33 -10.56 15.00
C ASP A 318 1.11 -10.73 16.51
N ASN A 319 2.11 -11.29 17.21
CA ASN A 319 2.11 -11.41 18.67
C ASN A 319 2.59 -10.11 19.34
N ASP A 320 2.06 -8.98 18.88
CA ASP A 320 2.22 -7.68 19.52
C ASP A 320 0.85 -7.10 19.91
N ARG A 321 0.84 -5.93 20.55
CA ARG A 321 -0.40 -5.31 21.02
C ARG A 321 -1.41 -5.11 19.90
N THR A 322 -0.96 -4.57 18.75
CA THR A 322 -1.85 -4.27 17.60
C THR A 322 -2.42 -5.54 16.99
N GLY A 323 -1.58 -6.57 16.81
CA GLY A 323 -2.02 -7.86 16.27
C GLY A 323 -3.00 -8.58 17.21
N MET A 324 -2.77 -8.50 18.51
CA MET A 324 -3.69 -9.06 19.53
C MET A 324 -5.04 -8.34 19.55
N GLU A 325 -5.05 -7.02 19.48
CA GLU A 325 -6.28 -6.22 19.40
C GLU A 325 -7.07 -6.56 18.11
N GLU A 326 -6.39 -6.74 16.97
CA GLU A 326 -7.01 -7.16 15.72
C GLU A 326 -7.59 -8.57 15.80
N ALA A 327 -6.84 -9.52 16.34
CA ALA A 327 -7.29 -10.90 16.52
C ALA A 327 -8.54 -10.99 17.43
N GLN A 328 -8.57 -10.22 18.51
CA GLN A 328 -9.73 -10.12 19.38
C GLN A 328 -10.94 -9.49 18.69
N TRP A 329 -10.72 -8.44 17.88
CA TRP A 329 -11.78 -7.82 17.11
C TRP A 329 -12.38 -8.79 16.08
N LEU A 330 -11.54 -9.52 15.33
CA LEU A 330 -11.96 -10.55 14.38
C LEU A 330 -12.77 -11.65 15.06
N ARG A 331 -12.33 -12.10 16.23
CA ARG A 331 -13.08 -13.09 17.03
C ARG A 331 -14.45 -12.57 17.47
N LYS A 332 -14.48 -11.34 18.00
CA LYS A 332 -15.73 -10.74 18.51
C LYS A 332 -16.73 -10.44 17.41
N THR A 333 -16.25 -9.95 16.25
CA THR A 333 -17.10 -9.45 15.17
C THR A 333 -17.58 -10.58 14.24
N TYR A 334 -16.67 -11.50 13.90
CA TYR A 334 -16.91 -12.53 12.88
C TYR A 334 -16.74 -13.97 13.41
N ASN A 335 -16.50 -14.15 14.69
CA ASN A 335 -16.20 -15.45 15.30
C ASN A 335 -15.01 -16.18 14.64
N ILE A 336 -14.04 -15.42 14.10
CA ILE A 336 -12.81 -15.96 13.52
C ILE A 336 -11.90 -16.37 14.67
N GLN A 337 -11.53 -17.66 14.73
CA GLN A 337 -10.70 -18.18 15.80
C GLN A 337 -9.24 -17.70 15.65
N PRO A 338 -8.67 -17.03 16.67
CA PRO A 338 -7.28 -16.59 16.61
C PRO A 338 -6.33 -17.74 16.93
N ILE A 339 -5.23 -17.79 16.19
CA ILE A 339 -4.02 -18.53 16.54
C ILE A 339 -2.99 -17.50 16.96
N ILE A 340 -2.29 -17.77 18.05
CA ILE A 340 -1.25 -16.90 18.59
C ILE A 340 0.04 -17.68 18.66
N ILE A 341 1.12 -17.13 18.15
CA ILE A 341 2.45 -17.71 18.31
C ILE A 341 2.85 -17.55 19.78
N PRO A 342 3.19 -18.63 20.49
CA PRO A 342 3.61 -18.55 21.89
C PRO A 342 4.80 -17.62 22.07
N LYS A 343 4.76 -16.79 23.12
CA LYS A 343 5.84 -15.81 23.40
C LYS A 343 7.19 -16.48 23.68
N GLU A 344 7.16 -17.69 24.19
CA GLU A 344 8.33 -18.53 24.48
C GLU A 344 9.13 -18.85 23.21
N LEU A 345 8.49 -18.85 22.04
CA LEU A 345 9.17 -19.02 20.75
C LEU A 345 9.90 -17.75 20.30
N GLY A 346 9.71 -16.63 21.00
CA GLY A 346 10.43 -15.39 20.74
C GLY A 346 10.20 -14.81 19.34
N ALA A 347 9.14 -15.21 18.65
CA ALA A 347 8.78 -14.75 17.31
C ALA A 347 7.52 -13.89 17.37
N LYS A 348 7.56 -12.75 16.68
CA LYS A 348 6.45 -11.82 16.59
C LYS A 348 5.38 -12.28 15.58
N ASP A 349 5.83 -12.80 14.43
CA ASP A 349 5.02 -13.23 13.32
C ASP A 349 5.52 -14.59 12.76
N PHE A 350 4.78 -15.16 11.82
CA PHE A 350 5.12 -16.49 11.29
C PHE A 350 6.39 -16.47 10.44
N ALA A 351 6.65 -15.43 9.69
CA ALA A 351 7.88 -15.32 8.92
C ALA A 351 9.12 -15.23 9.85
N GLU A 352 9.01 -14.51 10.96
CA GLU A 352 10.05 -14.49 11.98
C GLU A 352 10.22 -15.85 12.64
N LEU A 353 9.12 -16.56 12.96
CA LEU A 353 9.16 -17.93 13.49
C LEU A 353 9.94 -18.83 12.53
N ARG A 354 9.61 -18.80 11.25
CA ARG A 354 10.27 -19.60 10.23
C ARG A 354 11.73 -19.24 10.01
N SER A 355 12.11 -17.99 10.28
CA SER A 355 13.53 -17.55 10.20
C SER A 355 14.39 -18.01 11.38
N LYS A 356 13.77 -18.37 12.50
CA LYS A 356 14.47 -18.79 13.74
C LYS A 356 14.49 -20.30 13.92
N TYR A 357 13.51 -21.01 13.38
CA TYR A 357 13.30 -22.42 13.59
C TYR A 357 13.30 -23.21 12.28
N ASP A 358 13.80 -24.43 12.34
CA ASP A 358 13.78 -25.34 11.20
C ASP A 358 12.34 -25.80 10.84
N ILE A 359 12.24 -26.49 9.71
CA ILE A 359 10.95 -26.95 9.21
C ILE A 359 10.26 -27.94 10.16
N THR A 360 11.03 -28.75 10.91
CA THR A 360 10.50 -29.78 11.83
C THR A 360 9.81 -29.12 13.02
N GLN A 361 10.49 -28.16 13.66
CA GLN A 361 9.96 -27.42 14.80
C GLN A 361 8.71 -26.60 14.42
N VAL A 362 8.73 -25.97 13.25
CA VAL A 362 7.56 -25.23 12.72
C VAL A 362 6.41 -26.17 12.38
N THR A 363 6.72 -27.37 11.87
CA THR A 363 5.72 -28.41 11.60
C THR A 363 4.99 -28.84 12.87
N ASP A 364 5.71 -29.00 13.97
CA ASP A 364 5.09 -29.36 15.26
C ASP A 364 4.16 -28.27 15.75
N PHE A 365 4.54 -27.00 15.61
CA PHE A 365 3.65 -25.87 15.90
C PHE A 365 2.37 -25.91 15.04
N ILE A 366 2.49 -26.15 13.74
CA ILE A 366 1.34 -26.24 12.82
C ILE A 366 0.43 -27.42 13.22
N LYS A 367 0.99 -28.60 13.47
CA LYS A 367 0.22 -29.77 13.88
C LYS A 367 -0.54 -29.57 15.18
N GLN A 368 0.11 -28.99 16.19
CA GLN A 368 -0.53 -28.64 17.46
C GLN A 368 -1.67 -27.64 17.26
N THR A 369 -1.45 -26.65 16.40
CA THR A 369 -2.44 -25.66 16.03
C THR A 369 -3.69 -26.29 15.39
N ILE A 370 -3.51 -27.18 14.41
CA ILE A 370 -4.61 -27.92 13.76
C ILE A 370 -5.36 -28.79 14.76
N TYR A 371 -4.63 -29.51 15.63
CA TYR A 371 -5.24 -30.31 16.69
C TYR A 371 -6.10 -29.45 17.61
N TYR A 372 -5.58 -28.31 18.07
CA TYR A 372 -6.32 -27.37 18.91
C TYR A 372 -7.59 -26.83 18.25
N ILE A 373 -7.52 -26.46 16.97
CA ILE A 373 -8.68 -25.95 16.22
C ILE A 373 -9.77 -27.03 16.10
N ASN A 374 -9.40 -28.28 15.91
CA ASN A 374 -10.35 -29.38 15.69
C ASN A 374 -10.96 -29.93 16.97
N HIS A 375 -10.21 -29.90 18.07
CA HIS A 375 -10.61 -30.55 19.32
C HIS A 375 -10.85 -29.57 20.46
N GLY A 376 -10.71 -28.28 20.21
CA GLY A 376 -10.64 -27.21 21.19
C GLY A 376 -11.62 -27.29 22.35
N LYS A 377 -11.11 -27.67 23.54
CA LYS A 377 -11.66 -27.37 24.86
C LYS A 377 -10.61 -27.19 25.96
N ASP A 378 -9.34 -27.16 25.68
CA ASP A 378 -8.35 -26.97 26.76
C ASP A 378 -7.39 -25.82 26.47
N GLU A 379 -7.60 -24.69 27.13
CA GLU A 379 -6.62 -23.57 27.25
C GLU A 379 -5.28 -24.01 27.86
N LYS A 380 -5.21 -25.25 28.40
CA LYS A 380 -4.02 -25.81 29.02
C LYS A 380 -2.97 -26.39 28.06
N LEU A 381 -3.32 -26.66 26.79
CA LEU A 381 -2.39 -27.29 25.84
C LEU A 381 -1.30 -26.34 25.31
N ILE A 382 -1.51 -25.04 25.40
CA ILE A 382 -0.47 -24.03 25.08
C ILE A 382 0.61 -23.96 26.16
N GLN A 383 0.37 -24.50 27.36
CA GLN A 383 1.32 -24.49 28.48
C GLN A 383 2.22 -25.71 28.55
N HIS A 384 2.01 -26.79 27.79
CA HIS A 384 2.70 -28.05 27.92
C HIS A 384 3.92 -28.29 27.00
N THR A 385 4.40 -27.31 26.25
CA THR A 385 5.72 -27.42 25.59
C THR A 385 6.91 -27.29 26.55
N LYS A 386 6.68 -27.24 27.84
CA LYS A 386 7.75 -27.11 28.88
C LYS A 386 8.44 -28.41 29.31
N THR A 387 8.05 -29.60 28.83
CA THR A 387 8.54 -30.85 29.46
C THR A 387 9.12 -31.92 28.54
N SER A 388 9.62 -31.60 27.33
CA SER A 388 10.32 -32.62 26.54
C SER A 388 11.71 -32.26 26.02
N SER A 389 12.33 -31.20 26.52
CA SER A 389 13.73 -30.91 26.19
C SER A 389 14.58 -30.71 27.42
N SER A 390 14.67 -31.75 28.26
CA SER A 390 15.71 -31.85 29.28
C SER A 390 16.29 -33.25 29.30
N LYS A 391 17.26 -33.49 28.41
CA LYS A 391 18.46 -34.30 28.75
C LYS A 391 19.57 -33.95 27.77
N PRO A 392 20.71 -33.50 28.27
CA PRO A 392 21.92 -33.34 27.48
C PRO A 392 22.61 -34.68 27.30
N PHE A 393 23.07 -34.95 26.10
CA PHE A 393 24.23 -35.75 25.84
C PHE A 393 25.14 -35.01 24.91
#